data_40ec8d16bb3308c631864cdead52e278
#
_entry.id   40ec8d16bb3308c631864cdead52e278
#
_cell.length_a   1.000
_cell.length_b   1.000
_cell.length_c   1.000
_cell.angle_alpha   90.00
_cell.angle_beta   90.00
_cell.angle_gamma   90.00
#
_symmetry.space_group_name_H-M   'P 1'
#
loop_
_entity.id
_entity.type
_entity.pdbx_description
1 polymer ?
#
loop_
_entity_poly.entity_id
_entity_poly.type
_entity_poly.pdbx_seq_one_letter_code
_entity_poly.pdbx_strand_id
1 'polypeptide(L)'
;FILLFFFLESYGQIMYQIPTNKRVNVGSYGRVGVDWNFENGGSIGRRLNLNNMGSIGGRLEEQDYLEVVPNFNWVPKEGDSTLIYAQLRFSFYSTSLANFGNSTSTSLGGLAFAMPEIYVEARNIKNSGVSLWVGSRLYRGPDIHIADHFYFNDHSGQGFGVEFKNTRLSTVFVASTDTTSTVPPYFYLNIKTGTPSTALRQRVVVVGEQDFKINDHNSITMLGEFHRMADADGEVEIDSLKQEFNFPSYNGFVIGLKHEHKIKNMRPGSFNDFSVRYGTGIANGGDGGLSKTWLTFGAPDTIAQNFKGAHSLAVTDHAVFNFSDKYTLNGYVILTHSKGAAKGNGLSKTYFGREVYNRKFDFTVGFRNEHYLSDYFHLLTEVHYAQRKDGDNPWANMLKFSVAPVYVPTGHRDTWARPHLRAVVSVARYNDYAMESLYS
;
A
#
# COMPACT_ATOMS: atom_id res chain seq x y z
N PHE A 1 -15.60 26.28 6.98
CA PHE A 1 -15.50 25.28 5.90
C PHE A 1 -16.05 23.96 6.43
N ILE A 2 -17.20 23.53 5.90
CA ILE A 2 -17.83 22.25 6.26
C ILE A 2 -17.28 21.22 5.27
N LEU A 3 -16.38 20.37 5.73
CA LEU A 3 -16.03 19.13 5.02
C LEU A 3 -17.00 18.05 5.52
N LEU A 4 -17.92 17.66 4.66
CA LEU A 4 -18.83 16.55 4.90
C LEU A 4 -18.07 15.23 4.73
N PHE A 5 -17.85 14.52 5.82
CA PHE A 5 -17.29 13.17 5.83
C PHE A 5 -18.40 12.14 5.96
N PHE A 6 -18.40 11.14 5.11
CA PHE A 6 -19.33 10.03 5.17
C PHE A 6 -18.67 8.81 5.81
N PHE A 7 -19.45 8.12 6.65
CA PHE A 7 -19.03 6.96 7.42
C PHE A 7 -18.88 5.71 6.57
N LEU A 8 -17.88 4.91 6.92
CA LEU A 8 -17.74 3.54 6.46
C LEU A 8 -17.13 2.68 7.56
N GLU A 9 -17.86 1.65 7.95
CA GLU A 9 -17.28 0.53 8.66
C GLU A 9 -16.42 -0.25 7.65
N SER A 10 -15.13 -0.38 7.89
CA SER A 10 -14.26 -1.12 7.00
C SER A 10 -13.40 -2.12 7.73
N TYR A 11 -13.56 -3.34 7.36
CA TYR A 11 -12.51 -4.34 7.41
C TYR A 11 -11.68 -4.23 6.13
N GLY A 12 -10.42 -3.86 6.26
CA GLY A 12 -9.32 -4.12 5.32
C GLY A 12 -9.38 -3.60 3.89
N GLN A 13 -10.45 -3.09 3.39
CA GLN A 13 -10.57 -2.25 2.21
C GLN A 13 -11.55 -1.14 2.55
N ILE A 14 -11.22 0.09 2.20
CA ILE A 14 -12.26 1.10 2.02
C ILE A 14 -13.06 0.68 0.77
N MET A 15 -13.80 -0.40 0.89
CA MET A 15 -14.87 -0.69 -0.04
C MET A 15 -16.01 0.23 0.35
N TYR A 16 -16.13 1.34 -0.37
CA TYR A 16 -17.34 2.15 -0.29
C TYR A 16 -18.51 1.20 -0.55
N GLN A 17 -19.33 0.97 0.47
CA GLN A 17 -20.60 0.30 0.24
C GLN A 17 -21.42 1.23 -0.64
N ILE A 18 -21.44 0.93 -1.92
CA ILE A 18 -22.15 1.72 -2.90
C ILE A 18 -23.63 1.49 -2.65
N PRO A 19 -24.39 2.52 -2.22
CA PRO A 19 -25.82 2.36 -2.07
C PRO A 19 -26.41 1.98 -3.43
N THR A 20 -26.98 0.78 -3.51
CA THR A 20 -27.51 0.23 -4.76
C THR A 20 -28.72 0.99 -5.31
N ASN A 21 -29.34 1.83 -4.48
CA ASN A 21 -30.52 2.63 -4.83
C ASN A 21 -30.19 4.00 -5.47
N LYS A 22 -28.92 4.37 -5.58
CA LYS A 22 -28.51 5.65 -6.18
C LYS A 22 -27.70 5.40 -7.44
N ARG A 23 -28.00 6.13 -8.51
CA ARG A 23 -27.26 6.05 -9.77
C ARG A 23 -25.85 6.62 -9.69
N VAL A 24 -25.66 7.64 -8.84
CA VAL A 24 -24.38 8.30 -8.62
C VAL A 24 -24.12 8.41 -7.13
N ASN A 25 -22.93 8.01 -6.71
CA ASN A 25 -22.42 8.22 -5.37
C ASN A 25 -21.03 8.83 -5.47
N VAL A 26 -20.65 9.62 -4.46
CA VAL A 26 -19.30 10.15 -4.35
C VAL A 26 -18.80 9.87 -2.96
N GLY A 27 -17.74 9.05 -2.88
CA GLY A 27 -16.98 8.85 -1.66
C GLY A 27 -15.82 9.82 -1.59
N SER A 28 -15.31 10.07 -0.39
CA SER A 28 -14.08 10.84 -0.20
C SER A 28 -13.31 10.32 1.01
N TYR A 29 -12.00 10.43 0.95
CA TYR A 29 -11.09 10.23 2.05
C TYR A 29 -10.04 11.33 2.00
N GLY A 30 -9.64 11.84 3.14
CA GLY A 30 -8.61 12.86 3.12
C GLY A 30 -8.13 13.29 4.49
N ARG A 31 -7.03 13.98 4.48
CA ARG A 31 -6.44 14.69 5.61
C ARG A 31 -5.79 15.96 5.11
N VAL A 32 -5.92 17.01 5.87
CA VAL A 32 -5.24 18.29 5.64
C VAL A 32 -4.73 18.79 6.99
N GLY A 33 -3.58 19.44 6.99
CA GLY A 33 -2.99 19.91 8.22
C GLY A 33 -1.93 20.97 8.02
N VAL A 34 -1.35 21.41 9.12
CA VAL A 34 -0.21 22.32 9.19
C VAL A 34 0.80 21.72 10.14
N ASP A 35 2.03 21.57 9.68
CA ASP A 35 3.13 21.06 10.48
C ASP A 35 4.06 22.19 10.95
N TRP A 36 4.62 21.97 12.12
CA TRP A 36 5.61 22.88 12.72
C TRP A 36 6.78 22.09 13.29
N ASN A 37 8.00 22.45 12.89
CA ASN A 37 9.22 21.90 13.46
C ASN A 37 9.82 22.91 14.45
N PHE A 38 9.98 22.51 15.71
CA PHE A 38 10.50 23.38 16.76
C PHE A 38 11.98 23.72 16.61
N GLU A 39 12.78 22.89 15.95
CA GLU A 39 14.21 23.14 15.75
C GLU A 39 14.47 24.24 14.72
N ASN A 40 13.72 24.26 13.64
CA ASN A 40 14.00 25.12 12.49
C ASN A 40 12.95 26.22 12.27
N GLY A 41 11.90 26.25 13.09
CA GLY A 41 10.87 27.29 13.04
C GLY A 41 10.04 27.34 11.76
N GLY A 42 10.14 26.33 10.89
CA GLY A 42 9.48 26.28 9.61
C GLY A 42 8.47 25.15 9.53
N SER A 43 7.45 25.33 8.69
CA SER A 43 6.60 24.24 8.25
C SER A 43 7.38 23.34 7.31
N ILE A 44 7.72 22.16 7.75
CA ILE A 44 8.39 21.17 6.92
C ILE A 44 7.54 19.91 7.01
N GLY A 45 6.87 19.54 5.95
CA GLY A 45 6.16 18.26 5.84
C GLY A 45 7.10 17.07 5.99
N ARG A 46 7.64 16.86 7.19
CA ARG A 46 8.63 15.83 7.47
C ARG A 46 7.98 14.64 8.12
N ARG A 47 8.08 13.50 7.47
CA ARG A 47 7.85 12.21 8.12
C ARG A 47 9.02 11.91 9.03
N LEU A 48 8.73 11.58 10.28
CA LEU A 48 9.74 11.15 11.25
C LEU A 48 10.03 9.63 11.12
N ASN A 49 9.88 9.04 9.95
CA ASN A 49 10.14 7.63 9.71
C ASN A 49 11.50 7.42 9.05
N LEU A 50 12.01 6.19 9.13
CA LEU A 50 13.23 5.82 8.42
C LEU A 50 13.03 6.00 6.90
N ASN A 51 14.07 6.47 6.23
CA ASN A 51 14.05 6.72 4.80
C ASN A 51 13.65 5.44 4.03
N ASN A 52 12.88 5.60 2.96
CA ASN A 52 12.36 4.52 2.12
C ASN A 52 11.42 3.51 2.84
N MET A 53 11.00 3.75 4.08
CA MET A 53 10.00 2.92 4.76
C MET A 53 8.58 3.51 4.67
N GLY A 54 8.42 4.67 4.04
CA GLY A 54 7.10 5.30 3.90
C GLY A 54 6.48 5.60 5.26
N SER A 55 5.24 5.20 5.47
CA SER A 55 4.48 5.41 6.70
C SER A 55 4.67 4.30 7.74
N ILE A 56 5.45 3.26 7.43
CA ILE A 56 5.82 2.21 8.38
C ILE A 56 6.68 2.85 9.48
N GLY A 57 6.23 2.75 10.72
CA GLY A 57 6.78 3.49 11.86
C GLY A 57 5.87 4.62 12.35
N GLY A 58 4.62 4.68 11.87
CA GLY A 58 3.57 5.62 12.27
C GLY A 58 3.31 6.73 11.27
N ARG A 59 2.08 7.23 11.26
CA ARG A 59 1.60 8.20 10.26
C ARG A 59 0.79 9.37 10.81
N LEU A 60 0.85 9.64 12.12
CA LEU A 60 0.04 10.75 12.68
C LEU A 60 0.42 12.11 12.08
N GLU A 61 1.72 12.29 11.75
CA GLU A 61 2.30 13.50 11.17
C GLU A 61 2.33 13.50 9.63
N GLU A 62 1.50 12.70 8.97
CA GLU A 62 1.54 12.60 7.51
C GLU A 62 0.95 13.82 6.80
N GLN A 63 1.45 14.01 5.60
CA GLN A 63 1.16 15.05 4.61
C GLN A 63 -0.31 15.14 4.22
N ASP A 64 -0.65 16.24 3.54
CA ASP A 64 -1.94 16.43 2.89
C ASP A 64 -2.21 15.37 1.84
N TYR A 65 -3.41 14.84 1.89
CA TYR A 65 -3.91 13.82 1.00
C TYR A 65 -5.42 13.93 0.85
N LEU A 66 -5.91 13.85 -0.36
CA LEU A 66 -7.33 13.85 -0.65
C LEU A 66 -7.64 12.83 -1.74
N GLU A 67 -8.65 12.01 -1.52
CA GLU A 67 -9.28 11.19 -2.56
C GLU A 67 -10.72 11.60 -2.77
N VAL A 68 -11.15 11.61 -4.04
CA VAL A 68 -12.54 11.73 -4.45
C VAL A 68 -12.88 10.53 -5.33
N VAL A 69 -13.92 9.80 -4.98
CA VAL A 69 -14.27 8.51 -5.59
C VAL A 69 -15.70 8.51 -6.09
N PRO A 70 -15.97 9.03 -7.30
CA PRO A 70 -17.26 8.89 -7.93
C PRO A 70 -17.52 7.43 -8.37
N ASN A 71 -18.76 7.00 -8.12
CA ASN A 71 -19.27 5.70 -8.53
C ASN A 71 -20.56 5.90 -9.31
N PHE A 72 -20.69 5.17 -10.42
CA PHE A 72 -21.86 5.19 -11.29
C PHE A 72 -22.49 3.80 -11.28
N ASN A 73 -23.75 3.69 -10.85
CA ASN A 73 -24.49 2.46 -10.79
C ASN A 73 -25.52 2.37 -11.91
N TRP A 74 -25.56 1.25 -12.59
CA TRP A 74 -26.64 0.90 -13.51
C TRP A 74 -27.62 0.00 -12.78
N VAL A 75 -28.84 0.51 -12.63
CA VAL A 75 -29.92 -0.23 -12.01
C VAL A 75 -30.31 -1.38 -12.96
N PRO A 76 -30.31 -2.64 -12.51
CA PRO A 76 -30.70 -3.75 -13.33
C PRO A 76 -32.17 -3.64 -13.77
N LYS A 77 -32.51 -4.40 -14.82
CA LYS A 77 -33.91 -4.59 -15.23
C LYS A 77 -34.66 -5.29 -14.10
N GLU A 78 -35.95 -5.00 -13.97
CA GLU A 78 -36.80 -5.66 -12.99
C GLU A 78 -36.65 -7.20 -13.05
N GLY A 79 -36.39 -7.83 -11.91
CA GLY A 79 -36.14 -9.26 -11.79
C GLY A 79 -34.68 -9.72 -12.05
N ASP A 80 -33.77 -8.80 -12.41
CA ASP A 80 -32.34 -9.08 -12.53
C ASP A 80 -31.58 -8.59 -11.27
N SER A 81 -30.84 -9.49 -10.65
CA SER A 81 -30.01 -9.20 -9.46
C SER A 81 -28.60 -8.69 -9.80
N THR A 82 -28.26 -8.56 -11.09
CA THR A 82 -26.93 -8.10 -11.53
C THR A 82 -26.74 -6.62 -11.22
N LEU A 83 -25.81 -6.30 -10.36
CA LEU A 83 -25.41 -4.92 -10.10
C LEU A 83 -24.18 -4.58 -10.98
N ILE A 84 -24.31 -3.60 -11.86
CA ILE A 84 -23.19 -3.09 -12.65
C ILE A 84 -22.82 -1.71 -12.15
N TYR A 85 -21.54 -1.47 -11.90
CA TYR A 85 -21.04 -0.15 -11.55
C TYR A 85 -19.67 0.13 -12.16
N ALA A 86 -19.40 1.41 -12.35
CA ALA A 86 -18.08 1.94 -12.68
C ALA A 86 -17.58 2.78 -11.50
N GLN A 87 -16.32 2.62 -11.15
CA GLN A 87 -15.66 3.44 -10.13
C GLN A 87 -14.46 4.14 -10.72
N LEU A 88 -14.33 5.42 -10.38
CA LEU A 88 -13.15 6.22 -10.64
C LEU A 88 -12.60 6.68 -9.28
N ARG A 89 -11.28 6.84 -9.19
CA ARG A 89 -10.63 7.43 -8.01
C ARG A 89 -9.67 8.50 -8.48
N PHE A 90 -9.79 9.67 -7.90
CA PHE A 90 -8.88 10.78 -8.07
C PHE A 90 -8.16 11.01 -6.76
N SER A 91 -6.82 10.99 -6.79
CA SER A 91 -5.98 11.21 -5.62
C SER A 91 -5.16 12.47 -5.79
N PHE A 92 -5.15 13.30 -4.77
CA PHE A 92 -4.36 14.51 -4.68
C PHE A 92 -3.44 14.37 -3.46
N TYR A 93 -2.17 14.61 -3.63
CA TYR A 93 -1.21 14.54 -2.54
C TYR A 93 -0.08 15.55 -2.74
N SER A 94 0.54 15.93 -1.64
CA SER A 94 1.63 16.87 -1.61
C SER A 94 2.82 16.25 -0.88
N THR A 95 4.02 16.54 -1.37
CA THR A 95 5.27 16.21 -0.67
C THR A 95 5.61 17.23 0.42
N SER A 96 4.89 18.34 0.43
CA SER A 96 5.01 19.41 1.41
C SER A 96 3.60 19.87 1.78
N LEU A 97 3.30 19.92 3.06
CA LEU A 97 1.98 20.25 3.61
C LEU A 97 1.47 21.66 3.27
N ALA A 98 2.28 22.50 2.68
CA ALA A 98 1.94 23.87 2.33
C ALA A 98 1.25 24.04 0.97
N ASN A 99 0.98 22.97 0.22
CA ASN A 99 0.56 23.09 -1.19
C ASN A 99 -0.95 23.12 -1.40
N PHE A 100 -1.75 22.54 -0.51
CA PHE A 100 -3.19 22.70 -0.60
C PHE A 100 -3.59 24.12 -0.21
N GLY A 101 -4.38 24.76 -1.08
CA GLY A 101 -4.80 26.15 -0.89
C GLY A 101 -3.78 27.22 -1.29
N ASN A 102 -2.61 26.86 -1.78
CA ASN A 102 -1.67 27.81 -2.33
C ASN A 102 -2.11 28.24 -3.74
N SER A 103 -2.70 29.42 -3.85
CA SER A 103 -3.28 29.95 -5.09
C SER A 103 -2.24 30.56 -6.05
N THR A 104 -0.97 30.62 -5.69
CA THR A 104 0.05 31.31 -6.47
C THR A 104 0.80 30.40 -7.44
N SER A 105 0.63 29.09 -7.39
CA SER A 105 1.32 28.21 -8.32
C SER A 105 0.54 28.04 -9.60
N THR A 106 0.97 28.62 -10.65
CA THR A 106 0.62 28.29 -12.04
C THR A 106 1.20 26.94 -12.48
N SER A 107 2.12 26.39 -11.72
CA SER A 107 2.61 25.02 -11.80
C SER A 107 2.06 24.24 -10.62
N LEU A 108 1.65 23.00 -10.85
CA LEU A 108 1.29 22.05 -9.81
C LEU A 108 2.52 21.68 -8.92
N GLY A 109 3.40 22.62 -8.67
CA GLY A 109 4.64 22.43 -7.95
C GLY A 109 4.43 21.82 -6.58
N GLY A 110 4.80 20.56 -6.42
CA GLY A 110 4.62 19.82 -5.19
C GLY A 110 3.25 19.20 -4.96
N LEU A 111 2.22 19.55 -5.74
CA LEU A 111 0.94 18.86 -5.76
C LEU A 111 0.95 17.80 -6.85
N ALA A 112 0.81 16.55 -6.48
CA ALA A 112 0.66 15.46 -7.41
C ALA A 112 -0.81 15.04 -7.53
N PHE A 113 -1.20 14.76 -8.75
CA PHE A 113 -2.52 14.24 -9.11
C PHE A 113 -2.35 12.85 -9.72
N ALA A 114 -3.17 11.90 -9.30
CA ALA A 114 -3.23 10.57 -9.89
C ALA A 114 -4.67 10.12 -10.07
N MET A 115 -4.89 9.26 -11.05
CA MET A 115 -6.13 8.50 -11.22
C MET A 115 -5.79 7.01 -11.09
N PRO A 116 -5.62 6.51 -9.86
CA PRO A 116 -5.15 5.15 -9.62
C PRO A 116 -6.20 4.09 -9.94
N GLU A 117 -7.47 4.48 -10.11
CA GLU A 117 -8.55 3.53 -10.27
C GLU A 117 -9.56 4.02 -11.31
N ILE A 118 -9.81 3.16 -12.29
CA ILE A 118 -10.90 3.26 -13.26
C ILE A 118 -11.26 1.84 -13.69
N TYR A 119 -12.38 1.32 -13.21
CA TYR A 119 -12.83 -0.03 -13.55
C TYR A 119 -14.33 -0.15 -13.58
N VAL A 120 -14.79 -1.20 -14.22
CA VAL A 120 -16.20 -1.61 -14.24
C VAL A 120 -16.31 -2.99 -13.60
N GLU A 121 -17.34 -3.18 -12.78
CA GLU A 121 -17.64 -4.46 -12.16
C GLU A 121 -19.11 -4.81 -12.34
N ALA A 122 -19.37 -6.08 -12.66
CA ALA A 122 -20.69 -6.69 -12.64
C ALA A 122 -20.74 -7.69 -11.48
N ARG A 123 -21.57 -7.45 -10.47
CA ARG A 123 -21.72 -8.31 -9.28
C ARG A 123 -22.97 -9.15 -9.36
N ASN A 124 -22.86 -10.36 -8.79
CA ASN A 124 -23.97 -11.30 -8.65
C ASN A 124 -24.74 -11.50 -9.97
N ILE A 125 -24.03 -11.75 -11.07
CA ILE A 125 -24.59 -11.84 -12.42
C ILE A 125 -25.73 -12.87 -12.45
N LYS A 126 -26.93 -12.42 -12.78
CA LYS A 126 -28.15 -13.23 -12.83
C LYS A 126 -28.36 -14.13 -11.61
N ASN A 127 -28.03 -13.63 -10.43
CA ASN A 127 -28.13 -14.35 -9.15
C ASN A 127 -27.25 -15.61 -9.05
N SER A 128 -26.20 -15.70 -9.83
CA SER A 128 -25.27 -16.85 -9.85
C SER A 128 -24.24 -16.82 -8.71
N GLY A 129 -24.08 -15.68 -8.04
CA GLY A 129 -22.98 -15.43 -7.11
C GLY A 129 -21.63 -15.15 -7.81
N VAL A 130 -21.61 -15.06 -9.16
CA VAL A 130 -20.41 -14.69 -9.93
C VAL A 130 -20.34 -13.18 -10.06
N SER A 131 -19.13 -12.62 -9.84
CA SER A 131 -18.79 -11.22 -10.12
C SER A 131 -17.60 -11.15 -11.05
N LEU A 132 -17.60 -10.16 -11.96
CA LEU A 132 -16.54 -9.93 -12.93
C LEU A 132 -16.14 -8.46 -12.88
N TRP A 133 -14.85 -8.17 -12.94
CA TRP A 133 -14.35 -6.80 -13.07
C TRP A 133 -13.28 -6.68 -14.16
N VAL A 134 -13.15 -5.49 -14.73
CA VAL A 134 -12.12 -5.13 -15.71
C VAL A 134 -11.75 -3.67 -15.58
N GLY A 135 -10.47 -3.36 -15.71
CA GLY A 135 -9.92 -2.01 -15.69
C GLY A 135 -8.72 -1.87 -14.77
N SER A 136 -8.40 -0.64 -14.39
CA SER A 136 -7.37 -0.34 -13.39
C SER A 136 -8.03 -0.26 -12.01
N ARG A 137 -7.63 -1.15 -11.12
CA ARG A 137 -8.23 -1.29 -9.79
C ARG A 137 -7.18 -1.20 -8.69
N LEU A 138 -7.50 -0.52 -7.59
CA LEU A 138 -6.77 -0.66 -6.34
C LEU A 138 -7.23 -1.95 -5.66
N TYR A 139 -6.67 -3.07 -6.11
CA TYR A 139 -7.00 -4.39 -5.59
C TYR A 139 -6.07 -4.74 -4.45
N ARG A 140 -6.45 -4.30 -3.25
CA ARG A 140 -5.61 -4.34 -2.05
C ARG A 140 -6.18 -5.27 -1.00
N GLY A 141 -5.28 -5.89 -0.25
CA GLY A 141 -5.57 -6.64 0.97
C GLY A 141 -5.84 -5.76 2.19
N PRO A 142 -5.77 -6.35 3.38
CA PRO A 142 -5.97 -5.63 4.63
C PRO A 142 -4.94 -4.51 4.81
N ASP A 143 -5.32 -3.49 5.59
CA ASP A 143 -4.51 -2.30 5.87
C ASP A 143 -4.25 -2.15 7.36
N ILE A 144 -2.98 -2.01 7.73
CA ILE A 144 -2.61 -1.47 9.04
C ILE A 144 -2.69 0.05 8.95
N HIS A 145 -3.86 0.60 9.23
CA HIS A 145 -4.14 2.02 9.04
C HIS A 145 -3.17 2.96 9.77
N ILE A 146 -2.69 2.59 10.96
CA ILE A 146 -1.74 3.38 11.72
C ILE A 146 -0.32 3.40 11.15
N ALA A 147 -0.04 2.57 10.14
CA ALA A 147 1.23 2.48 9.42
C ALA A 147 1.06 2.63 7.91
N ASP A 148 -0.16 2.85 7.39
CA ASP A 148 -0.49 2.89 5.95
C ASP A 148 0.14 1.73 5.17
N HIS A 149 0.01 0.53 5.75
CA HIS A 149 0.65 -0.66 5.22
C HIS A 149 -0.38 -1.69 4.77
N PHE A 150 -0.57 -1.78 3.46
CA PHE A 150 -1.36 -2.84 2.84
C PHE A 150 -0.50 -4.10 2.74
N TYR A 151 -0.94 -5.16 3.37
CA TYR A 151 -0.19 -6.41 3.45
C TYR A 151 -0.94 -7.57 2.80
N PHE A 152 -0.26 -8.73 2.71
CA PHE A 152 -0.71 -9.98 2.14
C PHE A 152 -0.90 -9.93 0.63
N ASN A 153 -1.75 -9.04 0.10
CA ASN A 153 -1.95 -8.82 -1.33
C ASN A 153 -2.18 -7.32 -1.62
N ASP A 154 -1.39 -6.75 -2.47
CA ASP A 154 -1.67 -5.49 -3.17
C ASP A 154 -1.39 -5.71 -4.65
N HIS A 155 -2.41 -6.16 -5.36
CA HIS A 155 -2.39 -6.45 -6.80
C HIS A 155 -2.92 -5.27 -7.62
N SER A 156 -2.83 -4.05 -7.08
CA SER A 156 -3.29 -2.84 -7.75
C SER A 156 -2.66 -2.69 -9.12
N GLY A 157 -3.49 -2.52 -10.14
CA GLY A 157 -3.04 -2.38 -11.52
C GLY A 157 -4.16 -2.58 -12.52
N GLN A 158 -3.80 -2.58 -13.80
CA GLN A 158 -4.73 -2.82 -14.91
C GLN A 158 -4.89 -4.31 -15.13
N GLY A 159 -6.14 -4.78 -15.18
CA GLY A 159 -6.40 -6.21 -15.34
C GLY A 159 -7.88 -6.55 -15.36
N PHE A 160 -8.16 -7.80 -15.04
CA PHE A 160 -9.52 -8.31 -14.88
C PHE A 160 -9.54 -9.41 -13.82
N GLY A 161 -10.71 -9.71 -13.29
CA GLY A 161 -10.87 -10.79 -12.33
C GLY A 161 -12.29 -11.33 -12.27
N VAL A 162 -12.39 -12.52 -11.71
CA VAL A 162 -13.64 -13.21 -11.41
C VAL A 162 -13.67 -13.58 -9.94
N GLU A 163 -14.81 -13.38 -9.31
CA GLU A 163 -15.08 -13.79 -7.94
C GLU A 163 -16.30 -14.72 -7.94
N PHE A 164 -16.18 -15.83 -7.26
CA PHE A 164 -17.27 -16.78 -7.07
C PHE A 164 -17.23 -17.33 -5.64
N LYS A 165 -18.25 -16.99 -4.85
CA LYS A 165 -18.31 -17.34 -3.42
C LYS A 165 -17.03 -16.87 -2.69
N ASN A 166 -16.21 -17.83 -2.27
CA ASN A 166 -15.00 -17.61 -1.47
C ASN A 166 -13.72 -17.69 -2.32
N THR A 167 -13.85 -17.78 -3.64
CA THR A 167 -12.72 -17.88 -4.57
C THR A 167 -12.60 -16.61 -5.38
N ARG A 168 -11.42 -16.05 -5.46
CA ARG A 168 -11.07 -14.89 -6.27
C ARG A 168 -9.91 -15.24 -7.20
N LEU A 169 -10.09 -14.99 -8.49
CA LEU A 169 -9.05 -15.15 -9.51
C LEU A 169 -8.89 -13.82 -10.23
N SER A 170 -7.67 -13.38 -10.41
CA SER A 170 -7.40 -12.15 -11.16
C SER A 170 -6.13 -12.23 -11.98
N THR A 171 -6.06 -11.40 -13.01
CA THR A 171 -4.85 -11.22 -13.82
C THR A 171 -4.58 -9.74 -13.95
N VAL A 172 -3.35 -9.34 -13.62
CA VAL A 172 -2.88 -7.95 -13.70
C VAL A 172 -1.75 -7.88 -14.72
N PHE A 173 -1.85 -6.91 -15.62
CA PHE A 173 -0.84 -6.61 -16.63
C PHE A 173 -0.06 -5.39 -16.20
N VAL A 174 1.22 -5.55 -15.97
CA VAL A 174 2.09 -4.50 -15.47
C VAL A 174 3.22 -4.26 -16.46
N ALA A 175 3.38 -3.03 -16.90
CA ALA A 175 4.63 -2.65 -17.55
C ALA A 175 5.70 -2.59 -16.46
N SER A 176 6.68 -3.46 -16.51
CA SER A 176 7.70 -3.59 -15.48
C SER A 176 9.09 -3.41 -16.06
N THR A 177 9.90 -2.66 -15.35
CA THR A 177 11.33 -2.54 -15.58
C THR A 177 12.07 -3.42 -14.63
N ASP A 178 11.79 -4.54 -14.25
CA ASP A 178 12.67 -5.44 -13.50
C ASP A 178 12.86 -5.16 -12.01
N THR A 179 12.74 -3.95 -11.52
CA THR A 179 13.11 -3.65 -10.13
C THR A 179 12.17 -2.71 -9.42
N THR A 180 12.43 -2.52 -8.16
CA THR A 180 11.80 -1.63 -7.18
C THR A 180 11.61 -0.16 -7.60
N SER A 181 11.34 0.11 -8.87
CA SER A 181 10.93 1.45 -9.27
C SER A 181 9.57 1.75 -8.64
N THR A 182 9.51 2.76 -7.82
CA THR A 182 8.26 3.32 -7.28
C THR A 182 7.39 3.95 -8.36
N VAL A 183 7.97 4.20 -9.52
CA VAL A 183 7.30 4.69 -10.70
C VAL A 183 7.36 3.57 -11.72
N PRO A 184 6.28 2.81 -11.92
CA PRO A 184 6.22 1.93 -13.07
C PRO A 184 6.40 2.83 -14.29
N PRO A 185 7.28 2.49 -15.24
CA PRO A 185 7.34 3.20 -16.49
C PRO A 185 6.06 2.87 -17.24
N TYR A 186 5.08 3.72 -17.09
CA TYR A 186 3.94 3.71 -17.97
C TYR A 186 4.44 4.12 -19.34
N PHE A 187 4.33 3.25 -20.32
CA PHE A 187 4.51 3.54 -21.72
C PHE A 187 5.38 4.76 -21.98
N TYR A 188 6.66 4.61 -22.05
CA TYR A 188 7.45 5.62 -22.70
C TYR A 188 7.24 5.50 -24.20
N LEU A 189 6.13 6.05 -24.66
CA LEU A 189 6.18 6.59 -25.97
C LEU A 189 7.23 7.69 -25.88
N ASN A 190 8.39 7.49 -26.48
CA ASN A 190 9.33 8.57 -26.61
C ASN A 190 8.62 9.65 -27.44
N ILE A 191 8.15 10.69 -26.77
CA ILE A 191 7.35 11.76 -27.40
C ILE A 191 8.14 12.44 -28.52
N LYS A 192 9.47 12.42 -28.47
CA LYS A 192 10.32 12.99 -29.51
C LYS A 192 10.42 12.11 -30.75
N THR A 193 10.40 10.81 -30.61
CA THR A 193 10.60 9.88 -31.73
C THR A 193 9.34 9.12 -32.11
N GLY A 194 8.28 9.19 -31.32
CA GLY A 194 7.04 8.42 -31.53
C GLY A 194 7.22 6.91 -31.41
N THR A 195 8.39 6.45 -30.98
CA THR A 195 8.70 5.02 -30.85
C THR A 195 8.48 4.54 -29.42
N PRO A 196 7.90 3.33 -29.20
CA PRO A 196 7.88 2.71 -27.90
C PRO A 196 9.32 2.53 -27.39
N SER A 197 9.54 2.85 -26.10
CA SER A 197 10.82 2.48 -25.49
C SER A 197 10.91 0.96 -25.42
N THR A 198 11.95 0.40 -26.00
CA THR A 198 12.26 -1.05 -25.97
C THR A 198 12.62 -1.55 -24.57
N ALA A 199 12.78 -0.66 -23.61
CA ALA A 199 13.15 -0.97 -22.24
C ALA A 199 11.99 -1.52 -21.37
N LEU A 200 10.77 -1.57 -21.88
CA LEU A 200 9.59 -2.01 -21.12
C LEU A 200 9.32 -3.50 -21.35
N ARG A 201 9.40 -4.24 -20.26
CA ARG A 201 9.00 -5.64 -20.25
C ARG A 201 7.59 -5.78 -19.72
N GLN A 202 6.74 -6.51 -20.42
CA GLN A 202 5.41 -6.85 -19.94
C GLN A 202 5.53 -7.90 -18.83
N ARG A 203 4.97 -7.57 -17.67
CA ARG A 203 4.74 -8.55 -16.60
C ARG A 203 3.26 -8.91 -16.56
N VAL A 204 2.99 -10.19 -16.48
CA VAL A 204 1.66 -10.73 -16.19
C VAL A 204 1.70 -11.35 -14.80
N VAL A 205 0.74 -11.00 -13.95
CA VAL A 205 0.58 -11.55 -12.61
C VAL A 205 -0.79 -12.22 -12.55
N VAL A 206 -0.80 -13.54 -12.39
CA VAL A 206 -2.02 -14.32 -12.16
C VAL A 206 -2.12 -14.61 -10.67
N VAL A 207 -3.26 -14.28 -10.07
CA VAL A 207 -3.50 -14.39 -8.63
C VAL A 207 -4.71 -15.27 -8.38
N GLY A 208 -4.58 -16.17 -7.43
CA GLY A 208 -5.66 -16.98 -6.89
C GLY A 208 -5.74 -16.85 -5.38
N GLU A 209 -6.92 -16.57 -4.86
CA GLU A 209 -7.22 -16.54 -3.43
C GLU A 209 -8.42 -17.42 -3.11
N GLN A 210 -8.33 -18.12 -1.98
CA GLN A 210 -9.40 -18.96 -1.46
C GLN A 210 -9.60 -18.72 0.02
N ASP A 211 -10.81 -18.33 0.41
CA ASP A 211 -11.19 -18.18 1.81
C ASP A 211 -11.82 -19.48 2.34
N PHE A 212 -11.40 -19.85 3.54
CA PHE A 212 -11.93 -20.99 4.30
C PHE A 212 -12.47 -20.47 5.63
N LYS A 213 -13.79 -20.49 5.76
CA LYS A 213 -14.44 -20.19 7.04
C LYS A 213 -14.32 -21.43 7.94
N ILE A 214 -13.52 -21.34 9.01
CA ILE A 214 -13.36 -22.41 10.00
C ILE A 214 -14.56 -22.42 10.96
N ASN A 215 -14.93 -21.23 11.44
CA ASN A 215 -16.10 -20.97 12.29
C ASN A 215 -16.48 -19.48 12.21
N ASP A 216 -17.44 -19.01 13.01
CA ASP A 216 -17.91 -17.62 12.96
C ASP A 216 -16.85 -16.59 13.40
N HIS A 217 -15.74 -17.04 14.00
CA HIS A 217 -14.69 -16.17 14.53
C HIS A 217 -13.34 -16.36 13.84
N ASN A 218 -13.17 -17.43 13.09
CA ASN A 218 -11.89 -17.74 12.45
C ASN A 218 -12.09 -18.02 10.96
N SER A 219 -11.27 -17.38 10.16
CA SER A 219 -11.14 -17.69 8.73
C SER A 219 -9.66 -17.76 8.33
N ILE A 220 -9.38 -18.55 7.30
CA ILE A 220 -8.05 -18.65 6.68
C ILE A 220 -8.21 -18.28 5.21
N THR A 221 -7.35 -17.41 4.71
CA THR A 221 -7.19 -17.13 3.29
C THR A 221 -5.88 -17.74 2.79
N MET A 222 -5.94 -18.53 1.74
CA MET A 222 -4.78 -19.01 1.00
C MET A 222 -4.59 -18.16 -0.25
N LEU A 223 -3.32 -17.79 -0.54
CA LEU A 223 -2.91 -17.01 -1.70
C LEU A 223 -1.91 -17.80 -2.53
N GLY A 224 -2.10 -17.79 -3.83
CA GLY A 224 -1.12 -18.23 -4.81
C GLY A 224 -0.95 -17.19 -5.92
N GLU A 225 0.29 -16.88 -6.29
CA GLU A 225 0.59 -15.99 -7.41
C GLU A 225 1.56 -16.65 -8.37
N PHE A 226 1.35 -16.38 -9.66
CA PHE A 226 2.30 -16.68 -10.70
C PHE A 226 2.63 -15.41 -11.46
N HIS A 227 3.91 -15.06 -11.48
CA HIS A 227 4.43 -13.90 -12.21
C HIS A 227 5.23 -14.38 -13.41
N ARG A 228 4.98 -13.77 -14.55
CA ARG A 228 5.77 -13.98 -15.77
C ARG A 228 6.19 -12.64 -16.34
N MET A 229 7.46 -12.52 -16.67
CA MET A 229 8.02 -11.40 -17.41
C MET A 229 8.55 -11.93 -18.74
N ALA A 230 8.12 -11.32 -19.85
CA ALA A 230 8.57 -11.70 -21.18
C ALA A 230 10.09 -11.43 -21.34
N ASP A 231 10.70 -12.03 -22.33
CA ASP A 231 12.00 -11.62 -22.84
C ASP A 231 11.93 -10.21 -23.45
N ALA A 232 13.06 -9.57 -23.54
CA ALA A 232 13.19 -8.30 -24.22
C ALA A 232 14.61 -8.10 -24.74
N ASP A 233 14.70 -7.70 -26.00
CA ASP A 233 15.91 -7.26 -26.66
C ASP A 233 15.81 -5.78 -26.96
N GLY A 234 16.93 -5.07 -26.97
CA GLY A 234 16.94 -3.67 -27.32
C GLY A 234 18.23 -2.96 -26.98
N GLU A 235 18.19 -1.63 -27.12
CA GLU A 235 19.27 -0.76 -26.73
C GLU A 235 18.82 0.14 -25.58
N VAL A 236 19.72 0.38 -24.62
CA VAL A 236 19.55 1.39 -23.59
C VAL A 236 20.72 2.37 -23.66
N GLU A 237 20.46 3.65 -23.55
CA GLU A 237 21.51 4.66 -23.43
C GLU A 237 21.84 4.89 -21.96
N ILE A 238 23.08 4.53 -21.60
CA ILE A 238 23.64 4.76 -20.26
C ILE A 238 24.87 5.65 -20.45
N ASP A 239 24.87 6.81 -19.80
CA ASP A 239 25.98 7.78 -19.87
C ASP A 239 26.37 8.15 -21.33
N SER A 240 25.37 8.37 -22.19
CA SER A 240 25.51 8.68 -23.61
C SER A 240 26.14 7.54 -24.47
N LEU A 241 26.27 6.35 -23.91
CA LEU A 241 26.67 5.14 -24.64
C LEU A 241 25.46 4.24 -24.89
N LYS A 242 25.27 3.84 -26.13
CA LYS A 242 24.26 2.84 -26.49
C LYS A 242 24.77 1.47 -26.09
N GLN A 243 24.01 0.78 -25.26
CA GLN A 243 24.29 -0.57 -24.82
C GLN A 243 23.14 -1.49 -25.26
N GLU A 244 23.48 -2.48 -26.06
CA GLU A 244 22.54 -3.55 -26.41
C GLU A 244 22.28 -4.45 -25.21
N PHE A 245 21.05 -4.92 -25.08
CA PHE A 245 20.67 -5.90 -24.07
C PHE A 245 19.78 -6.99 -24.66
N ASN A 246 19.90 -8.16 -24.08
CA ASN A 246 19.04 -9.32 -24.34
C ASN A 246 18.69 -9.95 -22.99
N PHE A 247 17.46 -9.72 -22.52
CA PHE A 247 16.99 -10.21 -21.23
C PHE A 247 16.09 -11.43 -21.44
N PRO A 248 16.40 -12.57 -20.83
CA PRO A 248 15.58 -13.76 -20.96
C PRO A 248 14.23 -13.58 -20.26
N SER A 249 13.20 -14.28 -20.71
CA SER A 249 11.94 -14.40 -19.96
C SER A 249 12.21 -15.07 -18.62
N TYR A 250 11.48 -14.64 -17.57
CA TYR A 250 11.62 -15.26 -16.27
C TYR A 250 10.29 -15.27 -15.48
N ASN A 251 10.20 -16.20 -14.54
CA ASN A 251 9.01 -16.42 -13.73
C ASN A 251 9.28 -16.20 -12.24
N GLY A 252 8.21 -16.04 -11.48
CA GLY A 252 8.22 -16.03 -10.03
C GLY A 252 6.92 -16.58 -9.48
N PHE A 253 6.96 -17.04 -8.24
CA PHE A 253 5.81 -17.61 -7.55
C PHE A 253 5.70 -17.02 -6.15
N VAL A 254 4.46 -16.88 -5.69
CA VAL A 254 4.15 -16.54 -4.30
C VAL A 254 3.19 -17.55 -3.74
N ILE A 255 3.41 -17.88 -2.48
CA ILE A 255 2.42 -18.53 -1.62
C ILE A 255 2.20 -17.68 -0.38
N GLY A 256 0.96 -17.62 0.08
CA GLY A 256 0.58 -16.85 1.27
C GLY A 256 -0.51 -17.52 2.08
N LEU A 257 -0.49 -17.26 3.37
CA LEU A 257 -1.52 -17.67 4.33
C LEU A 257 -1.86 -16.49 5.21
N LYS A 258 -3.17 -16.21 5.37
CA LYS A 258 -3.68 -15.22 6.30
C LYS A 258 -4.72 -15.88 7.21
N HIS A 259 -4.61 -15.65 8.52
CA HIS A 259 -5.59 -16.03 9.52
C HIS A 259 -6.25 -14.78 10.09
N GLU A 260 -7.55 -14.74 10.09
CA GLU A 260 -8.36 -13.67 10.69
C GLU A 260 -9.10 -14.24 11.89
N HIS A 261 -8.93 -13.60 13.05
CA HIS A 261 -9.57 -14.00 14.30
C HIS A 261 -10.38 -12.85 14.90
N LYS A 262 -11.70 -13.00 14.99
CA LYS A 262 -12.61 -12.11 15.72
C LYS A 262 -12.64 -12.49 17.19
N ILE A 263 -12.24 -11.60 18.08
CA ILE A 263 -12.06 -11.88 19.51
C ILE A 263 -13.40 -11.80 20.23
N LYS A 264 -13.89 -12.95 20.71
CA LYS A 264 -15.24 -13.09 21.33
C LYS A 264 -15.44 -12.35 22.64
N ASN A 265 -14.40 -12.36 23.48
CA ASN A 265 -14.52 -11.92 24.87
C ASN A 265 -14.19 -10.44 25.06
N MET A 266 -14.18 -9.69 23.99
CA MET A 266 -13.98 -8.25 23.95
C MET A 266 -15.16 -7.56 23.28
N ARG A 267 -15.18 -6.23 23.31
CA ARG A 267 -16.19 -5.46 22.59
C ARG A 267 -16.12 -5.73 21.09
N PRO A 268 -17.26 -5.57 20.39
CA PRO A 268 -17.31 -5.72 18.93
C PRO A 268 -16.23 -4.91 18.21
N GLY A 269 -15.74 -5.42 17.10
CA GLY A 269 -14.63 -4.81 16.35
C GLY A 269 -13.24 -5.21 16.85
N SER A 270 -13.12 -6.05 17.89
CA SER A 270 -11.83 -6.61 18.31
C SER A 270 -11.43 -7.78 17.42
N PHE A 271 -10.20 -7.74 16.92
CA PHE A 271 -9.68 -8.77 16.01
C PHE A 271 -8.17 -8.94 16.15
N ASN A 272 -7.66 -10.03 15.59
CA ASN A 272 -6.24 -10.25 15.29
C ASN A 272 -6.14 -10.89 13.91
N ASP A 273 -5.34 -10.28 13.04
CA ASP A 273 -5.06 -10.74 11.68
C ASP A 273 -3.56 -11.03 11.55
N PHE A 274 -3.24 -12.30 11.36
CA PHE A 274 -1.88 -12.76 11.12
C PHE A 274 -1.71 -13.18 9.66
N SER A 275 -0.59 -12.80 9.04
CA SER A 275 -0.28 -13.25 7.68
C SER A 275 1.19 -13.59 7.49
N VAL A 276 1.44 -14.53 6.58
CA VAL A 276 2.76 -14.88 6.07
C VAL A 276 2.69 -15.01 4.56
N ARG A 277 3.72 -14.48 3.88
CA ARG A 277 3.86 -14.51 2.43
C ARG A 277 5.30 -14.81 2.06
N TYR A 278 5.51 -15.74 1.13
CA TYR A 278 6.82 -16.10 0.60
C TYR A 278 6.83 -16.02 -0.92
N GLY A 279 7.76 -15.26 -1.46
CA GLY A 279 7.93 -15.04 -2.90
C GLY A 279 9.27 -15.51 -3.42
N THR A 280 9.32 -15.94 -4.69
CA THR A 280 10.53 -16.43 -5.36
C THR A 280 10.69 -15.84 -6.75
N GLY A 281 11.90 -15.86 -7.28
CA GLY A 281 12.19 -15.35 -8.61
C GLY A 281 11.86 -13.86 -8.74
N ILE A 282 11.18 -13.45 -9.81
CA ILE A 282 10.74 -12.07 -10.00
C ILE A 282 9.63 -11.64 -9.04
N ALA A 283 9.02 -12.56 -8.31
CA ALA A 283 7.98 -12.31 -7.32
C ALA A 283 8.54 -12.12 -5.90
N ASN A 284 9.78 -11.65 -5.77
CA ASN A 284 10.50 -11.48 -4.52
C ASN A 284 10.37 -10.04 -3.93
N GLY A 285 9.43 -9.24 -4.40
CA GLY A 285 9.24 -7.87 -3.93
C GLY A 285 8.81 -7.77 -2.48
N GLY A 286 8.02 -8.73 -2.01
CA GLY A 286 7.51 -8.75 -0.65
C GLY A 286 6.64 -7.53 -0.34
N ASP A 287 6.32 -7.33 0.93
CA ASP A 287 5.59 -6.16 1.43
C ASP A 287 6.58 -5.09 1.94
N GLY A 288 7.53 -4.71 1.10
CA GLY A 288 8.65 -3.83 1.49
C GLY A 288 8.32 -2.36 1.69
N GLY A 289 7.15 -2.03 2.25
CA GLY A 289 6.75 -0.66 2.54
C GLY A 289 6.20 0.12 1.34
N LEU A 290 6.17 -0.48 0.15
CA LEU A 290 5.69 0.16 -1.08
C LEU A 290 4.29 -0.34 -1.49
N SER A 291 3.69 -1.21 -0.72
CA SER A 291 2.32 -1.71 -0.90
C SER A 291 2.01 -2.36 -2.25
N LYS A 292 3.01 -2.76 -3.03
CA LYS A 292 2.82 -3.40 -4.33
C LYS A 292 3.51 -4.75 -4.36
N THR A 293 2.78 -5.79 -4.00
CA THR A 293 3.31 -7.14 -3.83
C THR A 293 3.83 -7.77 -5.13
N TRP A 294 3.46 -7.21 -6.28
CA TRP A 294 3.92 -7.66 -7.59
C TRP A 294 5.29 -7.11 -8.03
N LEU A 295 5.95 -6.26 -7.24
CA LEU A 295 7.27 -5.73 -7.56
C LEU A 295 8.36 -6.80 -7.45
N THR A 296 9.48 -6.59 -8.16
CA THR A 296 10.73 -7.34 -7.99
C THR A 296 11.70 -6.50 -7.16
N PHE A 297 12.37 -7.14 -6.22
CA PHE A 297 13.40 -6.53 -5.39
C PHE A 297 14.80 -6.95 -5.83
N GLY A 298 15.76 -6.01 -5.72
CA GLY A 298 17.18 -6.26 -5.96
C GLY A 298 17.57 -6.33 -7.44
N ALA A 299 18.67 -6.97 -7.73
CA ALA A 299 19.22 -7.09 -9.06
C ALA A 299 19.20 -8.54 -9.55
N PRO A 300 19.16 -8.77 -10.88
CA PRO A 300 19.33 -10.10 -11.46
C PRO A 300 20.74 -10.64 -11.23
N ASP A 301 20.94 -11.92 -11.47
CA ASP A 301 22.26 -12.49 -11.64
C ASP A 301 22.96 -11.81 -12.83
N THR A 302 24.21 -11.42 -12.66
CA THR A 302 24.96 -10.62 -13.66
C THR A 302 25.32 -11.40 -14.92
N ILE A 303 25.38 -12.72 -14.84
CA ILE A 303 25.75 -13.60 -15.96
C ILE A 303 24.50 -14.18 -16.61
N ALA A 304 23.62 -14.79 -15.80
CA ALA A 304 22.41 -15.45 -16.28
C ALA A 304 21.27 -14.47 -16.61
N GLN A 305 21.40 -13.20 -16.22
CA GLN A 305 20.43 -12.14 -16.46
C GLN A 305 19.00 -12.53 -16.02
N ASN A 306 18.87 -13.27 -14.93
CA ASN A 306 17.60 -13.73 -14.39
C ASN A 306 17.56 -13.64 -12.86
N PHE A 307 16.41 -13.96 -12.26
CA PHE A 307 16.18 -13.89 -10.82
C PHE A 307 16.18 -15.26 -10.12
N LYS A 308 16.96 -16.22 -10.63
CA LYS A 308 17.11 -17.52 -9.97
C LYS A 308 17.73 -17.35 -8.58
N GLY A 309 17.06 -17.90 -7.56
CA GLY A 309 17.51 -17.80 -6.16
C GLY A 309 17.06 -16.54 -5.43
N ALA A 310 16.47 -15.58 -6.13
CA ALA A 310 15.81 -14.45 -5.47
C ALA A 310 14.59 -14.91 -4.65
N HIS A 311 14.40 -14.33 -3.47
CA HIS A 311 13.29 -14.70 -2.59
C HIS A 311 12.90 -13.54 -1.66
N SER A 312 11.70 -13.64 -1.11
CA SER A 312 11.22 -12.73 -0.05
C SER A 312 10.38 -13.47 0.97
N LEU A 313 10.34 -12.92 2.18
CA LEU A 313 9.44 -13.32 3.25
C LEU A 313 8.81 -12.06 3.84
N ALA A 314 7.50 -12.05 3.98
CA ALA A 314 6.77 -11.03 4.72
C ALA A 314 5.92 -11.71 5.80
N VAL A 315 5.98 -11.18 7.02
CA VAL A 315 5.17 -11.59 8.15
C VAL A 315 4.54 -10.36 8.76
N THR A 316 3.23 -10.38 8.92
CA THR A 316 2.48 -9.27 9.51
C THR A 316 1.51 -9.80 10.54
N ASP A 317 1.45 -9.13 11.69
CA ASP A 317 0.45 -9.36 12.72
C ASP A 317 -0.18 -8.02 13.08
N HIS A 318 -1.50 -7.93 13.01
CA HIS A 318 -2.26 -6.72 13.28
C HIS A 318 -3.42 -7.03 14.20
N ALA A 319 -3.55 -6.30 15.27
CA ALA A 319 -4.61 -6.53 16.24
C ALA A 319 -5.26 -5.23 16.72
N VAL A 320 -6.56 -5.28 16.93
CA VAL A 320 -7.35 -4.24 17.61
C VAL A 320 -8.06 -4.87 18.80
N PHE A 321 -7.84 -4.32 19.98
CA PHE A 321 -8.43 -4.76 21.23
C PHE A 321 -9.30 -3.65 21.82
N ASN A 322 -10.61 -3.76 21.71
CA ASN A 322 -11.57 -2.87 22.34
C ASN A 322 -11.85 -3.35 23.78
N PHE A 323 -11.01 -2.94 24.73
CA PHE A 323 -11.09 -3.42 26.12
C PHE A 323 -12.32 -2.90 26.84
N SER A 324 -12.73 -1.67 26.56
CA SER A 324 -13.86 -1.02 27.22
C SER A 324 -14.42 0.13 26.38
N ASP A 325 -15.48 0.80 26.86
CA ASP A 325 -16.02 2.04 26.29
C ASP A 325 -15.05 3.22 26.37
N LYS A 326 -13.95 3.06 27.10
CA LYS A 326 -13.00 4.15 27.37
C LYS A 326 -11.61 3.87 26.78
N TYR A 327 -11.37 2.66 26.30
CA TYR A 327 -10.02 2.29 25.91
C TYR A 327 -9.96 1.25 24.79
N THR A 328 -9.22 1.58 23.75
CA THR A 328 -8.86 0.69 22.62
C THR A 328 -7.34 0.68 22.44
N LEU A 329 -6.79 -0.48 22.13
CA LEU A 329 -5.40 -0.67 21.72
C LEU A 329 -5.39 -1.22 20.30
N ASN A 330 -4.69 -0.51 19.38
CA ASN A 330 -4.37 -0.98 18.04
C ASN A 330 -2.86 -1.22 17.96
N GLY A 331 -2.45 -2.41 17.58
CA GLY A 331 -1.04 -2.78 17.53
C GLY A 331 -0.69 -3.61 16.30
N TYR A 332 0.57 -3.53 15.88
CA TYR A 332 1.06 -4.30 14.75
C TYR A 332 2.53 -4.71 14.89
N VAL A 333 2.86 -5.77 14.18
CA VAL A 333 4.23 -6.20 13.87
C VAL A 333 4.34 -6.42 12.37
N ILE A 334 5.39 -5.87 11.75
CA ILE A 334 5.72 -6.07 10.34
C ILE A 334 7.17 -6.53 10.26
N LEU A 335 7.41 -7.64 9.58
CA LEU A 335 8.74 -8.13 9.26
C LEU A 335 8.79 -8.45 7.77
N THR A 336 9.75 -7.85 7.05
CA THR A 336 9.98 -8.18 5.66
C THR A 336 11.47 -8.44 5.39
N HIS A 337 11.73 -9.43 4.58
CA HIS A 337 13.06 -9.75 4.10
C HIS A 337 12.97 -9.99 2.59
N SER A 338 13.86 -9.36 1.82
CA SER A 338 13.96 -9.57 0.38
C SER A 338 15.41 -9.71 -0.05
N LYS A 339 15.66 -10.63 -0.96
CA LYS A 339 16.97 -10.89 -1.57
C LYS A 339 16.80 -10.99 -3.09
N GLY A 340 17.58 -10.21 -3.84
CA GLY A 340 17.71 -10.34 -5.28
C GLY A 340 18.61 -11.52 -5.69
N ALA A 341 18.82 -11.72 -6.98
CA ALA A 341 19.59 -12.84 -7.51
C ALA A 341 21.09 -12.56 -7.65
N ALA A 342 21.50 -11.30 -7.72
CA ALA A 342 22.92 -10.98 -7.81
C ALA A 342 23.71 -11.52 -6.60
N LYS A 343 24.98 -11.86 -6.84
CA LYS A 343 25.89 -12.30 -5.78
C LYS A 343 26.12 -11.20 -4.76
N GLY A 344 26.25 -11.54 -3.49
CA GLY A 344 26.42 -10.58 -2.41
C GLY A 344 25.11 -9.95 -1.97
N ASN A 345 25.19 -9.05 -1.00
CA ASN A 345 24.04 -8.39 -0.36
C ASN A 345 24.02 -6.88 -0.64
N GLY A 346 25.19 -6.29 -0.91
CA GLY A 346 25.37 -4.87 -1.11
C GLY A 346 24.78 -4.35 -2.43
N LEU A 347 25.28 -3.23 -2.89
CA LEU A 347 24.86 -2.62 -4.15
C LEU A 347 25.14 -3.54 -5.34
N SER A 348 24.17 -3.68 -6.20
CA SER A 348 24.23 -4.45 -7.44
C SER A 348 23.49 -3.71 -8.54
N LYS A 349 23.90 -3.88 -9.80
CA LYS A 349 23.26 -3.18 -10.92
C LYS A 349 22.03 -3.91 -11.41
N THR A 350 20.96 -3.16 -11.63
CA THR A 350 19.76 -3.65 -12.32
C THR A 350 20.02 -3.81 -13.82
N TYR A 351 19.06 -4.31 -14.57
CA TYR A 351 19.12 -4.36 -16.05
C TYR A 351 19.40 -2.98 -16.69
N PHE A 352 18.97 -1.90 -16.05
CA PHE A 352 19.17 -0.53 -16.54
C PHE A 352 20.36 0.18 -15.90
N GLY A 353 21.28 -0.56 -15.32
CA GLY A 353 22.51 -0.02 -14.74
C GLY A 353 22.33 0.72 -13.42
N ARG A 354 21.10 0.86 -12.90
CA ARG A 354 20.85 1.50 -11.59
C ARG A 354 21.40 0.61 -10.48
N GLU A 355 22.05 1.24 -9.51
CA GLU A 355 22.50 0.55 -8.32
C GLU A 355 21.37 0.39 -7.31
N VAL A 356 21.16 -0.83 -6.85
CA VAL A 356 20.17 -1.17 -5.82
C VAL A 356 20.78 -2.13 -4.82
N TYR A 357 20.39 -2.03 -3.57
CA TYR A 357 20.73 -3.04 -2.58
C TYR A 357 20.11 -4.38 -2.95
N ASN A 358 20.91 -5.44 -2.87
CA ASN A 358 20.47 -6.77 -3.25
C ASN A 358 19.92 -7.60 -2.07
N ARG A 359 19.96 -7.07 -0.87
CA ARG A 359 19.27 -7.59 0.31
C ARG A 359 18.66 -6.45 1.11
N LYS A 360 17.46 -6.66 1.63
CA LYS A 360 16.77 -5.76 2.55
C LYS A 360 16.12 -6.56 3.67
N PHE A 361 16.17 -6.00 4.86
CA PHE A 361 15.43 -6.49 6.00
C PHE A 361 14.78 -5.30 6.71
N ASP A 362 13.46 -5.34 6.91
CA ASP A 362 12.70 -4.36 7.67
C ASP A 362 12.00 -5.06 8.83
N PHE A 363 12.01 -4.44 9.99
CA PHE A 363 11.23 -4.84 11.14
C PHE A 363 10.60 -3.61 11.78
N THR A 364 9.31 -3.69 12.08
CA THR A 364 8.60 -2.60 12.75
C THR A 364 7.56 -3.17 13.70
N VAL A 365 7.47 -2.57 14.87
CA VAL A 365 6.40 -2.80 15.84
C VAL A 365 5.85 -1.46 16.27
N GLY A 366 4.53 -1.35 16.37
CA GLY A 366 3.89 -0.13 16.78
C GLY A 366 2.57 -0.36 17.49
N PHE A 367 2.25 0.58 18.37
CA PHE A 367 1.01 0.57 19.16
C PHE A 367 0.41 1.95 19.20
N ARG A 368 -0.91 2.04 19.03
CA ARG A 368 -1.73 3.19 19.30
C ARG A 368 -2.68 2.86 20.44
N ASN A 369 -2.59 3.65 21.51
CA ASN A 369 -3.57 3.64 22.58
C ASN A 369 -4.59 4.75 22.33
N GLU A 370 -5.85 4.44 22.48
CA GLU A 370 -6.96 5.36 22.31
C GLU A 370 -7.75 5.43 23.62
N HIS A 371 -7.64 6.56 24.30
CA HIS A 371 -8.41 6.84 25.50
C HIS A 371 -9.59 7.74 25.15
N TYR A 372 -10.81 7.25 25.29
CA TYR A 372 -12.06 7.99 25.08
C TYR A 372 -12.43 8.75 26.35
N LEU A 373 -11.96 9.99 26.47
CA LEU A 373 -12.20 10.83 27.64
C LEU A 373 -13.68 11.24 27.74
N SER A 374 -14.31 11.45 26.59
CA SER A 374 -15.74 11.66 26.41
C SER A 374 -16.14 11.15 25.03
N ASP A 375 -17.42 11.32 24.65
CA ASP A 375 -17.87 10.98 23.29
C ASP A 375 -17.15 11.84 22.22
N TYR A 376 -16.82 13.08 22.56
CA TYR A 376 -16.25 14.06 21.64
C TYR A 376 -14.74 14.23 21.77
N PHE A 377 -14.15 13.92 22.92
CA PHE A 377 -12.72 14.13 23.16
C PHE A 377 -12.01 12.81 23.46
N HIS A 378 -11.00 12.54 22.66
CA HIS A 378 -10.16 11.36 22.81
C HIS A 378 -8.68 11.79 22.96
N LEU A 379 -7.88 10.94 23.55
CA LEU A 379 -6.43 11.08 23.61
C LEU A 379 -5.79 9.87 22.94
N LEU A 380 -5.06 10.12 21.84
CA LEU A 380 -4.26 9.12 21.17
C LEU A 380 -2.82 9.21 21.67
N THR A 381 -2.19 8.07 21.92
CA THR A 381 -0.74 7.96 22.13
C THR A 381 -0.20 6.85 21.26
N GLU A 382 0.91 7.10 20.57
CA GLU A 382 1.58 6.08 19.73
C GLU A 382 3.02 5.88 20.17
N VAL A 383 3.47 4.64 20.07
CA VAL A 383 4.88 4.26 20.16
C VAL A 383 5.19 3.35 18.98
N HIS A 384 6.24 3.68 18.24
CA HIS A 384 6.70 2.88 17.12
C HIS A 384 8.21 2.67 17.20
N TYR A 385 8.62 1.43 17.00
CA TYR A 385 10.02 1.09 16.78
C TYR A 385 10.16 0.52 15.37
N ALA A 386 11.12 1.05 14.61
CA ALA A 386 11.42 0.58 13.27
C ALA A 386 12.93 0.38 13.11
N GLN A 387 13.29 -0.65 12.38
CA GLN A 387 14.67 -0.89 11.95
C GLN A 387 14.72 -1.37 10.52
N ARG A 388 15.80 -1.00 9.83
CA ARG A 388 16.10 -1.39 8.45
C ARG A 388 17.56 -1.77 8.31
N LYS A 389 17.81 -2.78 7.50
CA LYS A 389 19.15 -3.11 7.03
C LYS A 389 19.15 -3.28 5.51
N ASP A 390 19.88 -2.41 4.84
CA ASP A 390 20.12 -2.47 3.40
C ASP A 390 21.48 -3.07 3.13
N GLY A 391 21.53 -4.19 2.42
CA GLY A 391 22.74 -4.91 2.10
C GLY A 391 23.51 -5.36 3.34
N ASP A 392 24.77 -4.98 3.39
CA ASP A 392 25.68 -5.25 4.52
C ASP A 392 25.90 -4.00 5.41
N ASN A 393 25.17 -2.93 5.16
CA ASN A 393 25.23 -1.71 5.95
C ASN A 393 24.85 -1.97 7.44
N PRO A 394 25.24 -1.10 8.34
CA PRO A 394 24.74 -1.13 9.71
C PRO A 394 23.23 -1.03 9.78
N TRP A 395 22.65 -1.42 10.90
CA TRP A 395 21.24 -1.23 11.15
C TRP A 395 20.88 0.24 11.32
N ALA A 396 19.90 0.72 10.58
CA ALA A 396 19.23 1.98 10.85
C ALA A 396 18.05 1.72 11.80
N ASN A 397 17.99 2.44 12.92
CA ASN A 397 16.98 2.26 13.96
C ASN A 397 16.29 3.59 14.28
N MET A 398 14.99 3.50 14.59
CA MET A 398 14.17 4.63 15.02
C MET A 398 13.23 4.20 16.14
N LEU A 399 13.11 5.03 17.17
CA LEU A 399 12.04 4.96 18.17
C LEU A 399 11.26 6.27 18.10
N LYS A 400 9.95 6.18 17.83
CA LYS A 400 9.06 7.35 17.74
C LYS A 400 7.96 7.25 18.78
N PHE A 401 7.67 8.41 19.38
CA PHE A 401 6.55 8.62 20.28
C PHE A 401 5.68 9.77 19.77
N SER A 402 4.37 9.62 19.82
CA SER A 402 3.42 10.66 19.41
C SER A 402 2.26 10.74 20.40
N VAL A 403 1.78 11.96 20.62
CA VAL A 403 0.58 12.26 21.42
C VAL A 403 -0.33 13.15 20.61
N ALA A 404 -1.63 12.85 20.63
CA ALA A 404 -2.62 13.66 19.94
C ALA A 404 -3.93 13.74 20.73
N PRO A 405 -4.28 14.87 21.32
CA PRO A 405 -5.65 15.19 21.67
C PRO A 405 -6.48 15.30 20.39
N VAL A 406 -7.67 14.68 20.41
CA VAL A 406 -8.55 14.54 19.25
C VAL A 406 -9.96 14.98 19.61
N TYR A 407 -10.56 15.80 18.75
CA TYR A 407 -11.98 16.14 18.79
C TYR A 407 -12.72 15.40 17.67
N VAL A 408 -13.75 14.63 18.04
CA VAL A 408 -14.59 13.83 17.15
C VAL A 408 -16.01 14.38 17.16
N PRO A 409 -16.40 15.23 16.19
CA PRO A 409 -17.69 15.92 16.20
C PRO A 409 -18.91 14.98 16.10
N THR A 410 -18.69 13.74 15.66
CA THR A 410 -19.75 12.72 15.56
C THR A 410 -20.09 12.05 16.89
N GLY A 411 -19.27 12.22 17.93
CA GLY A 411 -19.50 11.66 19.25
C GLY A 411 -19.34 10.13 19.33
N HIS A 412 -18.60 9.51 18.41
CA HIS A 412 -18.39 8.06 18.42
C HIS A 412 -17.07 7.68 19.11
N ARG A 413 -17.14 6.76 20.06
CA ARG A 413 -15.99 6.14 20.72
C ARG A 413 -15.54 4.91 19.94
N ASP A 414 -14.79 5.15 18.88
CA ASP A 414 -14.32 4.10 17.97
C ASP A 414 -13.00 4.51 17.32
N THR A 415 -12.10 3.55 17.10
CA THR A 415 -10.81 3.78 16.42
C THR A 415 -10.99 4.28 14.98
N TRP A 416 -12.15 4.02 14.39
CA TRP A 416 -12.51 4.43 13.03
C TRP A 416 -13.37 5.69 12.97
N ALA A 417 -13.65 6.32 14.12
CA ALA A 417 -14.48 7.53 14.17
C ALA A 417 -13.92 8.65 13.29
N ARG A 418 -14.75 9.15 12.37
CA ARG A 418 -14.43 10.24 11.43
C ARG A 418 -15.65 11.15 11.26
N PRO A 419 -15.46 12.44 10.90
CA PRO A 419 -14.18 13.15 10.87
C PRO A 419 -13.60 13.37 12.25
N HIS A 420 -12.33 13.70 12.33
CA HIS A 420 -11.73 14.17 13.56
C HIS A 420 -10.73 15.32 13.34
N LEU A 421 -10.65 16.23 14.31
CA LEU A 421 -9.63 17.27 14.39
C LEU A 421 -8.62 16.87 15.46
N ARG A 422 -7.33 16.92 15.15
CA ARG A 422 -6.28 16.54 16.09
C ARG A 422 -5.14 17.56 16.10
N ALA A 423 -4.57 17.79 17.28
CA ALA A 423 -3.25 18.38 17.42
C ALA A 423 -2.26 17.25 17.70
N VAL A 424 -1.12 17.22 17.01
CA VAL A 424 -0.16 16.11 17.11
C VAL A 424 1.18 16.67 17.55
N VAL A 425 1.78 16.02 18.54
CA VAL A 425 3.18 16.21 18.91
C VAL A 425 3.89 14.88 18.75
N SER A 426 4.92 14.86 17.92
CA SER A 426 5.73 13.66 17.67
C SER A 426 7.21 13.95 17.91
N VAL A 427 7.91 12.98 18.47
CA VAL A 427 9.36 12.99 18.65
C VAL A 427 9.92 11.64 18.22
N ALA A 428 11.03 11.66 17.48
CA ALA A 428 11.74 10.46 17.07
C ALA A 428 13.21 10.53 17.47
N ARG A 429 13.73 9.39 17.92
CA ARG A 429 15.15 9.17 18.18
C ARG A 429 15.70 8.15 17.20
N TYR A 430 16.81 8.47 16.59
CA TYR A 430 17.53 7.65 15.63
C TYR A 430 18.88 7.23 16.19
N ASN A 431 19.45 6.13 15.68
CA ASN A 431 20.85 5.84 15.91
C ASN A 431 21.74 6.67 14.95
N ASP A 432 23.03 6.73 15.21
CA ASP A 432 23.98 7.57 14.46
C ASP A 432 23.96 7.24 12.97
N TYR A 433 23.96 5.97 12.62
CA TYR A 433 23.89 5.53 11.23
C TYR A 433 22.61 6.01 10.51
N ALA A 434 21.45 5.94 11.16
CA ALA A 434 20.22 6.45 10.58
C ALA A 434 20.26 7.97 10.38
N MET A 435 20.84 8.71 11.31
CA MET A 435 20.98 10.15 11.19
C MET A 435 21.92 10.55 10.04
N GLU A 436 23.07 9.91 9.93
CA GLU A 436 24.07 10.21 8.91
C GLU A 436 23.65 9.80 7.49
N SER A 437 22.99 8.64 7.35
CA SER A 437 22.66 8.09 6.04
C SER A 437 21.28 8.45 5.51
N LEU A 438 20.34 8.87 6.38
CA LEU A 438 18.94 9.04 6.02
C LEU A 438 18.44 10.49 6.10
N TYR A 439 19.15 11.37 6.80
CA TYR A 439 18.70 12.74 7.08
C TYR A 439 19.78 13.82 6.86
N SER A 440 20.95 13.44 6.40
CA SER A 440 22.03 14.36 6.04
C SER A 440 21.79 15.08 4.71
#